data_5d180adafae84cddf520ac896f54c75f
#
_entry.id   5d180adafae84cddf520ac896f54c75f
#
_cell.length_a   1.000
_cell.length_b   1.000
_cell.length_c   1.000
_cell.angle_alpha   90.00
_cell.angle_beta   90.00
_cell.angle_gamma   90.00
#
_symmetry.space_group_name_H-M   'P 1'
#
loop_
_entity.id
_entity.type
_entity.pdbx_description
1 polymer ?
#
loop_
_entity_poly.entity_id
_entity_poly.type
_entity_poly.pdbx_seq_one_letter_code
_entity_poly.pdbx_strand_id
1 'polypeptide(L)'
;MTAGATATSPQLRAPVRRFARHEAAIEAMASYEAALCESAARRRSHGLTVTDQDQPEEAFGLFPEGALRPPLAIIGGLGPLAGAMAFRRACERYRDTRTVVLYQACSVPDRSAMILSGSTLDGPACREMASRLADAVRLAVSLAGEDPYLVRCILACNTAHYFWRPLADQLGLSARGEVQMVSLVESAVEALHSQAYRKTLLLTTEGARAGRVFSAPFLDAGIGFQEPSPELSRLLMRAIFEGVKSLDSRRAVELGDEFFERILATGRNYDCVLAGCTEIPHTIDLLRLHGSPRTASFLSQVAVVDPLEEALCRA
;
A
#
# COMPACT_ATOMS: atom_id res chain seq x y z
N MET A 1 -28.38 -6.88 -33.56
CA MET A 1 -27.09 -7.57 -33.62
C MET A 1 -26.03 -6.59 -33.13
N THR A 2 -25.79 -6.54 -31.85
CA THR A 2 -24.75 -5.71 -31.22
C THR A 2 -23.59 -6.64 -30.86
N ALA A 3 -22.48 -6.46 -31.57
CA ALA A 3 -21.26 -7.20 -31.29
C ALA A 3 -20.74 -6.80 -29.87
N GLY A 4 -20.79 -7.73 -28.95
CA GLY A 4 -20.15 -7.59 -27.65
C GLY A 4 -18.65 -7.53 -27.86
N ALA A 5 -18.04 -6.40 -27.53
CA ALA A 5 -16.59 -6.30 -27.39
C ALA A 5 -16.21 -7.18 -26.21
N THR A 6 -15.64 -8.35 -26.50
CA THR A 6 -14.93 -9.16 -25.49
C THR A 6 -13.73 -8.36 -25.02
N ALA A 7 -13.81 -7.83 -23.81
CA ALA A 7 -12.66 -7.24 -23.13
C ALA A 7 -11.60 -8.33 -23.03
N THR A 8 -10.49 -8.16 -23.74
CA THR A 8 -9.32 -9.03 -23.60
C THR A 8 -8.77 -8.83 -22.20
N SER A 9 -8.80 -9.89 -21.40
CA SER A 9 -8.17 -9.90 -20.07
C SER A 9 -6.73 -9.45 -20.17
N PRO A 10 -6.23 -8.62 -19.24
CA PRO A 10 -4.83 -8.19 -19.23
C PRO A 10 -3.94 -9.43 -19.15
N GLN A 11 -3.07 -9.59 -20.13
CA GLN A 11 -2.10 -10.70 -20.14
C GLN A 11 -0.86 -10.24 -19.39
N LEU A 12 -0.47 -11.00 -18.37
CA LEU A 12 0.80 -10.80 -17.68
C LEU A 12 1.95 -10.90 -18.72
N ARG A 13 2.79 -9.87 -18.81
CA ARG A 13 3.93 -9.84 -19.76
C ARG A 13 5.11 -10.69 -19.28
N ALA A 14 5.19 -10.99 -17.98
CA ALA A 14 6.23 -11.82 -17.38
C ALA A 14 5.63 -13.04 -16.68
N PRO A 15 6.36 -14.18 -16.64
CA PRO A 15 5.89 -15.36 -15.91
C PRO A 15 5.82 -15.11 -14.41
N VAL A 16 4.88 -15.77 -13.73
CA VAL A 16 4.79 -15.77 -12.27
C VAL A 16 6.01 -16.50 -11.69
N ARG A 17 6.75 -15.86 -10.78
CA ARG A 17 7.81 -16.54 -10.01
C ARG A 17 7.15 -17.33 -8.89
N ARG A 18 7.18 -18.66 -8.99
CA ARG A 18 6.44 -19.58 -8.11
C ARG A 18 7.35 -20.21 -7.07
N PHE A 19 6.88 -20.25 -5.83
CA PHE A 19 7.58 -20.85 -4.68
C PHE A 19 6.65 -21.86 -3.99
N ALA A 20 7.21 -23.03 -3.63
CA ALA A 20 6.46 -24.05 -2.86
C ALA A 20 6.60 -23.83 -1.34
N ARG A 21 7.64 -23.10 -0.90
CA ARG A 21 7.97 -22.87 0.52
C ARG A 21 8.11 -21.38 0.81
N HIS A 22 7.63 -20.98 2.00
CA HIS A 22 7.65 -19.58 2.41
C HIS A 22 9.07 -19.02 2.55
N GLU A 23 10.06 -19.81 3.01
CA GLU A 23 11.45 -19.34 3.14
C GLU A 23 12.01 -18.92 1.78
N ALA A 24 11.79 -19.73 0.74
CA ALA A 24 12.24 -19.42 -0.62
C ALA A 24 11.53 -18.16 -1.19
N ALA A 25 10.26 -17.99 -0.87
CA ALA A 25 9.49 -16.79 -1.26
C ALA A 25 10.03 -15.52 -0.58
N ILE A 26 10.35 -15.60 0.72
CA ILE A 26 10.92 -14.49 1.50
C ILE A 26 12.32 -14.13 0.97
N GLU A 27 13.19 -15.11 0.73
CA GLU A 27 14.54 -14.90 0.19
C GLU A 27 14.50 -14.27 -1.22
N ALA A 28 13.63 -14.77 -2.08
CA ALA A 28 13.44 -14.21 -3.41
C ALA A 28 12.92 -12.76 -3.37
N MET A 29 12.06 -12.44 -2.39
CA MET A 29 11.56 -11.08 -2.23
C MET A 29 12.64 -10.15 -1.68
N ALA A 30 13.47 -10.59 -0.73
CA ALA A 30 14.62 -9.81 -0.26
C ALA A 30 15.61 -9.52 -1.42
N SER A 31 15.85 -10.49 -2.28
CA SER A 31 16.68 -10.32 -3.49
C SER A 31 16.05 -9.33 -4.48
N TYR A 32 14.73 -9.36 -4.63
CA TYR A 32 13.99 -8.41 -5.47
C TYR A 32 14.07 -6.98 -4.92
N GLU A 33 13.85 -6.79 -3.61
CA GLU A 33 13.99 -5.50 -2.93
C GLU A 33 15.40 -4.91 -3.12
N ALA A 34 16.45 -5.74 -2.96
CA ALA A 34 17.84 -5.34 -3.19
C ALA A 34 18.08 -4.90 -4.65
N ALA A 35 17.59 -5.67 -5.62
CA ALA A 35 17.72 -5.34 -7.05
C ALA A 35 17.00 -4.03 -7.41
N LEU A 36 15.84 -3.75 -6.81
CA LEU A 36 15.16 -2.46 -6.96
C LEU A 36 16.02 -1.30 -6.44
N CYS A 37 16.61 -1.45 -5.24
CA CYS A 37 17.48 -0.42 -4.65
C CYS A 37 18.72 -0.16 -5.50
N GLU A 38 19.37 -1.21 -6.00
CA GLU A 38 20.53 -1.07 -6.90
C GLU A 38 20.18 -0.40 -8.23
N SER A 39 19.05 -0.79 -8.85
CA SER A 39 18.56 -0.17 -10.08
C SER A 39 18.29 1.31 -9.87
N ALA A 40 17.62 1.67 -8.77
CA ALA A 40 17.35 3.06 -8.42
C ALA A 40 18.64 3.86 -8.17
N ALA A 41 19.61 3.28 -7.46
CA ALA A 41 20.91 3.93 -7.23
C ALA A 41 21.65 4.21 -8.54
N ARG A 42 21.67 3.24 -9.47
CA ARG A 42 22.24 3.44 -10.82
C ARG A 42 21.53 4.56 -11.58
N ARG A 43 20.20 4.61 -11.58
CA ARG A 43 19.43 5.69 -12.21
C ARG A 43 19.78 7.06 -11.64
N ARG A 44 19.81 7.19 -10.30
CA ARG A 44 20.20 8.45 -9.64
C ARG A 44 21.62 8.88 -9.97
N SER A 45 22.58 7.96 -10.05
CA SER A 45 23.97 8.31 -10.42
C SER A 45 24.10 8.86 -11.84
N HIS A 46 23.11 8.59 -12.71
CA HIS A 46 23.00 9.15 -14.04
C HIS A 46 22.06 10.36 -14.14
N GLY A 47 21.61 10.91 -12.99
CA GLY A 47 20.71 12.06 -12.94
C GLY A 47 19.26 11.75 -13.36
N LEU A 48 18.88 10.47 -13.42
CA LEU A 48 17.54 10.06 -13.82
C LEU A 48 16.61 9.97 -12.60
N THR A 49 15.36 10.38 -12.79
CA THR A 49 14.31 10.19 -11.80
C THR A 49 13.96 8.71 -11.65
N VAL A 50 13.59 8.31 -10.45
CA VAL A 50 13.07 6.96 -10.14
C VAL A 50 11.58 7.10 -9.83
N THR A 51 10.74 6.38 -10.58
CA THR A 51 9.29 6.36 -10.38
C THR A 51 8.75 4.93 -10.32
N ASP A 52 7.55 4.76 -9.77
CA ASP A 52 6.86 3.47 -9.73
C ASP A 52 6.71 2.87 -11.15
N GLN A 53 6.43 3.73 -12.13
CA GLN A 53 6.17 3.35 -13.52
C GLN A 53 7.43 2.90 -14.30
N ASP A 54 8.61 3.14 -13.75
CA ASP A 54 9.88 2.66 -14.34
C ASP A 54 10.15 1.18 -14.08
N GLN A 55 9.33 0.56 -13.20
CA GLN A 55 9.49 -0.84 -12.85
C GLN A 55 8.61 -1.74 -13.75
N PRO A 56 9.09 -2.93 -14.12
CA PRO A 56 8.28 -3.88 -14.88
C PRO A 56 7.14 -4.43 -14.01
N GLU A 57 6.04 -4.79 -14.66
CA GLU A 57 5.00 -5.58 -14.03
C GLU A 57 5.49 -7.02 -13.81
N GLU A 58 5.47 -7.46 -12.57
CA GLU A 58 5.92 -8.79 -12.16
C GLU A 58 4.91 -9.44 -11.22
N ALA A 59 4.91 -10.77 -11.19
CA ALA A 59 4.10 -11.52 -10.23
C ALA A 59 4.96 -12.55 -9.49
N PHE A 60 4.66 -12.71 -8.21
CA PHE A 60 5.29 -13.65 -7.28
C PHE A 60 4.20 -14.46 -6.60
N GLY A 61 4.42 -15.75 -6.39
CA GLY A 61 3.42 -16.57 -5.74
C GLY A 61 4.02 -17.66 -4.86
N LEU A 62 3.59 -17.70 -3.60
CA LEU A 62 3.77 -18.84 -2.70
C LEU A 62 2.59 -19.79 -2.89
N PHE A 63 2.86 -21.03 -3.31
CA PHE A 63 1.88 -22.08 -3.57
C PHE A 63 2.27 -23.34 -2.79
N PRO A 64 2.01 -23.40 -1.49
CA PRO A 64 2.37 -24.55 -0.67
C PRO A 64 1.42 -25.72 -0.94
N GLU A 65 1.96 -26.95 -0.85
CA GLU A 65 1.14 -28.15 -0.89
C GLU A 65 0.23 -28.22 0.34
N GLY A 66 -1.07 -28.47 0.13
CA GLY A 66 -2.03 -28.62 1.21
C GLY A 66 -2.38 -27.32 1.94
N ALA A 67 -2.35 -26.19 1.26
CA ALA A 67 -2.84 -24.92 1.83
C ALA A 67 -4.27 -25.06 2.36
N LEU A 68 -4.48 -24.68 3.62
CA LEU A 68 -5.75 -24.85 4.34
C LEU A 68 -6.61 -23.60 4.38
N ARG A 69 -6.02 -22.44 4.08
CA ARG A 69 -6.69 -21.13 4.15
C ARG A 69 -7.07 -20.63 2.76
N PRO A 70 -8.13 -19.81 2.64
CA PRO A 70 -8.45 -19.15 1.38
C PRO A 70 -7.24 -18.41 0.81
N PRO A 71 -6.97 -18.49 -0.50
CA PRO A 71 -5.85 -17.78 -1.12
C PRO A 71 -5.89 -16.28 -0.87
N LEU A 72 -4.71 -15.65 -0.84
CA LEU A 72 -4.56 -14.20 -0.72
C LEU A 72 -3.90 -13.63 -1.97
N ALA A 73 -4.56 -12.68 -2.60
CA ALA A 73 -4.02 -11.87 -3.68
C ALA A 73 -3.66 -10.47 -3.15
N ILE A 74 -2.45 -10.01 -3.43
CA ILE A 74 -1.96 -8.69 -3.07
C ILE A 74 -1.67 -7.91 -4.36
N ILE A 75 -2.29 -6.76 -4.51
CA ILE A 75 -1.97 -5.83 -5.59
C ILE A 75 -0.98 -4.80 -5.06
N GLY A 76 0.26 -4.91 -5.52
CA GLY A 76 1.36 -3.97 -5.27
C GLY A 76 1.71 -3.14 -6.50
N GLY A 77 2.95 -2.63 -6.57
CA GLY A 77 3.43 -1.78 -7.67
C GLY A 77 2.88 -0.36 -7.65
N LEU A 78 2.08 -0.04 -6.66
CA LEU A 78 1.51 1.28 -6.40
C LEU A 78 2.42 2.14 -5.50
N GLY A 79 3.54 1.59 -5.16
CA GLY A 79 4.75 2.03 -4.49
C GLY A 79 5.73 0.86 -4.56
N PRO A 80 6.98 1.05 -5.01
CA PRO A 80 7.84 -0.06 -5.43
C PRO A 80 8.13 -1.07 -4.31
N LEU A 81 8.27 -0.61 -3.07
CA LEU A 81 8.54 -1.47 -1.92
C LEU A 81 7.27 -1.98 -1.22
N ALA A 82 6.18 -1.22 -1.23
CA ALA A 82 4.99 -1.52 -0.43
C ALA A 82 4.42 -2.92 -0.75
N GLY A 83 4.29 -3.26 -2.03
CA GLY A 83 3.82 -4.57 -2.46
C GLY A 83 4.77 -5.71 -2.06
N ALA A 84 6.09 -5.51 -2.24
CA ALA A 84 7.11 -6.48 -1.86
C ALA A 84 7.10 -6.76 -0.35
N MET A 85 7.06 -5.71 0.45
CA MET A 85 6.97 -5.82 1.92
C MET A 85 5.67 -6.50 2.37
N ALA A 86 4.53 -6.18 1.72
CA ALA A 86 3.24 -6.83 2.00
C ALA A 86 3.30 -8.34 1.73
N PHE A 87 3.86 -8.73 0.59
CA PHE A 87 4.02 -10.15 0.24
C PHE A 87 4.94 -10.88 1.22
N ARG A 88 6.09 -10.30 1.56
CA ARG A 88 7.03 -10.87 2.53
C ARG A 88 6.37 -11.07 3.89
N ARG A 89 5.69 -10.03 4.43
CA ARG A 89 4.94 -10.12 5.70
C ARG A 89 3.84 -11.17 5.65
N ALA A 90 3.13 -11.30 4.53
CA ALA A 90 2.13 -12.34 4.35
C ALA A 90 2.76 -13.75 4.35
N CYS A 91 3.91 -13.94 3.68
CA CYS A 91 4.64 -15.20 3.70
C CYS A 91 5.15 -15.55 5.10
N GLU A 92 5.70 -14.57 5.85
CA GLU A 92 6.14 -14.74 7.25
C GLU A 92 4.96 -15.13 8.16
N ARG A 93 3.81 -14.48 8.01
CA ARG A 93 2.61 -14.69 8.82
C ARG A 93 1.94 -16.02 8.54
N TYR A 94 1.70 -16.33 7.29
CA TYR A 94 0.91 -17.50 6.90
C TYR A 94 1.77 -18.74 6.65
N ARG A 95 3.06 -18.55 6.41
CA ARG A 95 4.00 -19.61 6.09
C ARG A 95 3.43 -20.52 4.98
N ASP A 96 3.57 -21.83 5.12
CA ASP A 96 3.10 -22.81 4.14
C ASP A 96 1.62 -23.21 4.33
N THR A 97 0.82 -22.41 5.05
CA THR A 97 -0.61 -22.72 5.29
C THR A 97 -1.56 -22.04 4.32
N ARG A 98 -1.03 -21.16 3.46
CA ARG A 98 -1.84 -20.33 2.57
C ARG A 98 -1.13 -20.03 1.25
N THR A 99 -1.86 -20.09 0.15
CA THR A 99 -1.41 -19.50 -1.11
C THR A 99 -1.41 -17.98 -0.99
N VAL A 100 -0.29 -17.33 -1.34
CA VAL A 100 -0.15 -15.88 -1.38
C VAL A 100 0.40 -15.47 -2.74
N VAL A 101 -0.28 -14.55 -3.42
CA VAL A 101 0.18 -14.00 -4.70
C VAL A 101 0.35 -12.50 -4.59
N LEU A 102 1.44 -11.97 -5.10
CA LEU A 102 1.69 -10.56 -5.34
C LEU A 102 1.66 -10.31 -6.85
N TYR A 103 0.89 -9.33 -7.28
CA TYR A 103 1.00 -8.73 -8.60
C TYR A 103 1.43 -7.28 -8.48
N GLN A 104 2.57 -6.90 -9.05
CA GLN A 104 3.11 -5.55 -9.09
C GLN A 104 2.53 -4.79 -10.29
N ALA A 105 1.45 -4.06 -10.08
CA ALA A 105 0.71 -3.29 -11.09
C ALA A 105 1.36 -1.91 -11.33
N CYS A 106 2.64 -1.90 -11.71
CA CYS A 106 3.45 -0.67 -11.85
C CYS A 106 2.94 0.28 -12.95
N SER A 107 2.18 -0.19 -13.92
CA SER A 107 1.58 0.63 -15.00
C SER A 107 0.39 1.49 -14.53
N VAL A 108 -0.14 1.26 -13.33
CA VAL A 108 -1.25 2.08 -12.78
C VAL A 108 -0.73 3.48 -12.47
N PRO A 109 -1.36 4.55 -13.04
CA PRO A 109 -0.90 5.93 -12.87
C PRO A 109 -0.85 6.41 -11.42
N ASP A 110 -0.17 7.53 -11.15
CA ASP A 110 -0.10 8.11 -9.81
C ASP A 110 -1.49 8.54 -9.31
N ARG A 111 -1.91 7.93 -8.20
CA ARG A 111 -3.22 8.14 -7.56
C ARG A 111 -3.32 9.51 -6.91
N SER A 112 -2.23 9.98 -6.28
CA SER A 112 -2.20 11.30 -5.65
C SER A 112 -2.30 12.41 -6.69
N ALA A 113 -1.54 12.32 -7.78
CA ALA A 113 -1.61 13.28 -8.90
C ALA A 113 -3.02 13.32 -9.50
N MET A 114 -3.65 12.17 -9.69
CA MET A 114 -5.04 12.08 -10.19
C MET A 114 -6.04 12.80 -9.27
N ILE A 115 -5.97 12.56 -7.96
CA ILE A 115 -6.87 13.20 -6.99
C ILE A 115 -6.64 14.72 -6.97
N LEU A 116 -5.38 15.14 -6.92
CA LEU A 116 -5.00 16.55 -6.86
C LEU A 116 -5.29 17.33 -8.15
N SER A 117 -5.47 16.64 -9.28
CA SER A 117 -5.90 17.28 -10.54
C SER A 117 -7.36 17.80 -10.50
N GLY A 118 -8.10 17.53 -9.42
CA GLY A 118 -9.50 17.93 -9.28
C GLY A 118 -10.49 17.09 -10.09
N SER A 119 -10.05 15.92 -10.58
CA SER A 119 -10.94 14.99 -11.27
C SER A 119 -12.04 14.51 -10.32
N THR A 120 -13.30 14.61 -10.76
CA THR A 120 -14.43 14.13 -9.98
C THR A 120 -14.44 12.60 -9.91
N LEU A 121 -14.92 12.04 -8.80
CA LEU A 121 -14.93 10.58 -8.56
C LEU A 121 -15.74 9.85 -9.65
N ASP A 122 -16.82 10.44 -10.13
CA ASP A 122 -17.66 9.90 -11.21
C ASP A 122 -17.16 10.32 -12.62
N GLY A 123 -16.04 11.03 -12.70
CA GLY A 123 -15.46 11.52 -13.95
C GLY A 123 -14.76 10.41 -14.77
N PRO A 124 -14.51 10.65 -16.07
CA PRO A 124 -13.92 9.64 -16.94
C PRO A 124 -12.52 9.20 -16.50
N ALA A 125 -11.70 10.11 -16.00
CA ALA A 125 -10.36 9.79 -15.51
C ALA A 125 -10.38 8.88 -14.27
N CYS A 126 -11.30 9.11 -13.32
CA CYS A 126 -11.48 8.25 -12.16
C CYS A 126 -12.06 6.88 -12.54
N ARG A 127 -12.97 6.82 -13.51
CA ARG A 127 -13.46 5.53 -14.03
C ARG A 127 -12.37 4.72 -14.72
N GLU A 128 -11.51 5.37 -15.50
CA GLU A 128 -10.35 4.73 -16.13
C GLU A 128 -9.37 4.19 -15.07
N MET A 129 -9.07 4.97 -14.03
CA MET A 129 -8.24 4.52 -12.90
C MET A 129 -8.85 3.30 -12.22
N ALA A 130 -10.15 3.33 -11.93
CA ALA A 130 -10.87 2.22 -11.33
C ALA A 130 -10.86 0.97 -12.22
N SER A 131 -10.97 1.14 -13.55
CA SER A 131 -10.86 0.04 -14.51
C SER A 131 -9.49 -0.62 -14.46
N ARG A 132 -8.40 0.15 -14.47
CA ARG A 132 -7.04 -0.38 -14.37
C ARG A 132 -6.79 -1.10 -13.04
N LEU A 133 -7.30 -0.56 -11.93
CA LEU A 133 -7.25 -1.22 -10.64
C LEU A 133 -8.06 -2.53 -10.64
N ALA A 134 -9.25 -2.54 -11.24
CA ALA A 134 -10.08 -3.74 -11.36
C ALA A 134 -9.40 -4.83 -12.18
N ASP A 135 -8.75 -4.45 -13.29
CA ASP A 135 -7.99 -5.39 -14.12
C ASP A 135 -6.81 -5.99 -13.35
N ALA A 136 -6.08 -5.17 -12.57
CA ALA A 136 -5.01 -5.65 -11.71
C ALA A 136 -5.54 -6.62 -10.63
N VAL A 137 -6.69 -6.33 -10.03
CA VAL A 137 -7.35 -7.23 -9.06
C VAL A 137 -7.73 -8.55 -9.73
N ARG A 138 -8.43 -8.52 -10.87
CA ARG A 138 -8.84 -9.74 -11.58
C ARG A 138 -7.65 -10.61 -11.95
N LEU A 139 -6.56 -10.00 -12.44
CA LEU A 139 -5.34 -10.72 -12.76
C LEU A 139 -4.72 -11.37 -11.52
N ALA A 140 -4.52 -10.62 -10.43
CA ALA A 140 -3.95 -11.16 -9.20
C ALA A 140 -4.80 -12.29 -8.62
N VAL A 141 -6.12 -12.16 -8.65
CA VAL A 141 -7.07 -13.18 -8.20
C VAL A 141 -6.98 -14.44 -9.06
N SER A 142 -6.93 -14.30 -10.39
CA SER A 142 -6.80 -15.44 -11.31
C SER A 142 -5.48 -16.22 -11.13
N LEU A 143 -4.44 -15.54 -10.68
CA LEU A 143 -3.15 -16.17 -10.37
C LEU A 143 -3.16 -16.90 -9.02
N ALA A 144 -4.01 -16.46 -8.08
CA ALA A 144 -4.08 -17.01 -6.73
C ALA A 144 -4.94 -18.28 -6.61
N GLY A 145 -5.98 -18.43 -7.44
CA GLY A 145 -6.86 -19.59 -7.41
C GLY A 145 -7.85 -19.63 -8.56
N GLU A 146 -8.45 -20.82 -8.77
CA GLU A 146 -9.44 -21.04 -9.83
C GLU A 146 -10.81 -20.48 -9.48
N ASP A 147 -11.16 -20.47 -8.18
CA ASP A 147 -12.43 -19.90 -7.71
C ASP A 147 -12.18 -18.50 -7.13
N PRO A 148 -12.50 -17.44 -7.88
CA PRO A 148 -12.28 -16.07 -7.44
C PRO A 148 -13.07 -15.68 -6.18
N TYR A 149 -14.22 -16.33 -5.92
CA TYR A 149 -15.01 -16.07 -4.71
C TYR A 149 -14.37 -16.52 -3.41
N LEU A 150 -13.39 -17.43 -3.49
CA LEU A 150 -12.61 -17.88 -2.33
C LEU A 150 -11.36 -17.03 -2.10
N VAL A 151 -10.92 -16.24 -3.08
CA VAL A 151 -9.70 -15.44 -2.98
C VAL A 151 -9.98 -14.16 -2.20
N ARG A 152 -9.21 -13.95 -1.14
CA ARG A 152 -9.16 -12.64 -0.46
C ARG A 152 -8.16 -11.74 -1.15
N CYS A 153 -8.48 -10.45 -1.26
CA CYS A 153 -7.68 -9.52 -2.02
C CYS A 153 -7.39 -8.25 -1.23
N ILE A 154 -6.13 -7.82 -1.24
CA ILE A 154 -5.66 -6.58 -0.62
C ILE A 154 -5.06 -5.67 -1.69
N LEU A 155 -5.55 -4.43 -1.76
CA LEU A 155 -4.95 -3.37 -2.55
C LEU A 155 -3.93 -2.63 -1.68
N ALA A 156 -2.62 -2.92 -1.87
CA ALA A 156 -1.54 -2.43 -1.02
C ALA A 156 -1.21 -0.95 -1.30
N CYS A 157 -2.22 -0.07 -1.24
CA CYS A 157 -2.09 1.37 -1.41
C CYS A 157 -3.25 2.10 -0.73
N ASN A 158 -2.98 2.84 0.32
CA ASN A 158 -4.01 3.61 1.03
C ASN A 158 -4.68 4.65 0.13
N THR A 159 -3.90 5.39 -0.67
CA THR A 159 -4.44 6.43 -1.58
C THR A 159 -5.39 5.85 -2.63
N ALA A 160 -5.18 4.61 -3.06
CA ALA A 160 -6.05 3.95 -4.03
C ALA A 160 -7.47 3.69 -3.50
N HIS A 161 -7.67 3.71 -2.16
CA HIS A 161 -8.99 3.59 -1.55
C HIS A 161 -9.90 4.81 -1.82
N TYR A 162 -9.36 5.93 -2.32
CA TYR A 162 -10.19 6.99 -2.89
C TYR A 162 -11.10 6.48 -4.02
N PHE A 163 -10.61 5.53 -4.81
CA PHE A 163 -11.32 4.94 -5.94
C PHE A 163 -12.15 3.71 -5.54
N TRP A 164 -12.32 3.45 -4.24
CA TRP A 164 -12.96 2.24 -3.74
C TRP A 164 -14.37 2.03 -4.30
N ARG A 165 -15.19 3.07 -4.29
CA ARG A 165 -16.57 2.99 -4.81
C ARG A 165 -16.61 2.64 -6.30
N PRO A 166 -15.98 3.39 -7.22
CA PRO A 166 -15.98 3.01 -8.63
C PRO A 166 -15.23 1.69 -8.90
N LEU A 167 -14.25 1.30 -8.07
CA LEU A 167 -13.62 -0.01 -8.14
C LEU A 167 -14.61 -1.12 -7.74
N ALA A 168 -15.35 -0.93 -6.66
CA ALA A 168 -16.37 -1.87 -6.20
C ALA A 168 -17.47 -2.09 -7.26
N ASP A 169 -17.88 -1.02 -7.93
CA ASP A 169 -18.84 -1.08 -9.04
C ASP A 169 -18.29 -1.89 -10.22
N GLN A 170 -17.01 -1.68 -10.59
CA GLN A 170 -16.31 -2.42 -11.65
C GLN A 170 -16.15 -3.93 -11.34
N LEU A 171 -15.99 -4.27 -10.06
CA LEU A 171 -15.84 -5.64 -9.58
C LEU A 171 -17.17 -6.29 -9.16
N GLY A 172 -18.30 -5.58 -9.28
CA GLY A 172 -19.61 -6.08 -8.89
C GLY A 172 -19.76 -6.42 -7.40
N LEU A 173 -18.98 -5.77 -6.51
CA LEU A 173 -18.93 -6.11 -5.07
C LEU A 173 -20.25 -5.88 -4.33
N SER A 174 -21.16 -5.06 -4.87
CA SER A 174 -22.47 -4.76 -4.27
C SER A 174 -23.52 -5.87 -4.49
N ALA A 175 -23.26 -6.82 -5.39
CA ALA A 175 -24.13 -7.98 -5.64
C ALA A 175 -23.56 -9.24 -4.96
N ARG A 176 -23.21 -10.27 -5.71
CA ARG A 176 -22.38 -11.39 -5.24
C ARG A 176 -20.97 -11.15 -5.76
N GLY A 177 -20.19 -10.32 -5.07
CA GLY A 177 -18.90 -9.82 -5.56
C GLY A 177 -18.00 -10.89 -6.17
N GLU A 178 -17.34 -10.55 -7.27
CA GLU A 178 -16.40 -11.45 -7.96
C GLU A 178 -15.18 -11.79 -7.10
N VAL A 179 -14.89 -11.01 -6.05
CA VAL A 179 -13.75 -11.19 -5.14
C VAL A 179 -14.06 -10.68 -3.73
N GLN A 180 -13.34 -11.19 -2.73
CA GLN A 180 -13.44 -10.72 -1.35
C GLN A 180 -12.36 -9.67 -1.08
N MET A 181 -12.69 -8.40 -1.27
CA MET A 181 -11.75 -7.29 -1.00
C MET A 181 -11.66 -6.99 0.50
N VAL A 182 -10.43 -6.84 1.02
CA VAL A 182 -10.15 -6.39 2.37
C VAL A 182 -9.69 -4.92 2.33
N SER A 183 -10.46 -4.04 2.96
CA SER A 183 -10.20 -2.60 2.96
C SER A 183 -9.14 -2.24 4.01
N LEU A 184 -8.10 -1.51 3.60
CA LEU A 184 -7.10 -0.95 4.51
C LEU A 184 -7.73 0.11 5.43
N VAL A 185 -8.67 0.89 4.92
CA VAL A 185 -9.32 1.97 5.67
C VAL A 185 -10.22 1.40 6.76
N GLU A 186 -11.06 0.42 6.43
CA GLU A 186 -11.91 -0.27 7.42
C GLU A 186 -11.06 -1.00 8.46
N SER A 187 -9.96 -1.64 8.04
CA SER A 187 -9.03 -2.30 8.95
C SER A 187 -8.40 -1.32 9.95
N ALA A 188 -8.04 -0.10 9.49
CA ALA A 188 -7.53 0.95 10.36
C ALA A 188 -8.60 1.47 11.33
N VAL A 189 -9.84 1.70 10.86
CA VAL A 189 -10.96 2.14 11.71
C VAL A 189 -11.17 1.17 12.85
N GLU A 190 -11.24 -0.12 12.56
CA GLU A 190 -11.48 -1.13 13.59
C GLU A 190 -10.29 -1.29 14.55
N ALA A 191 -9.05 -1.20 14.05
CA ALA A 191 -7.86 -1.24 14.90
C ALA A 191 -7.85 -0.07 15.90
N LEU A 192 -8.13 1.15 15.42
CA LEU A 192 -8.19 2.33 16.29
C LEU A 192 -9.34 2.24 17.31
N HIS A 193 -10.50 1.71 16.89
CA HIS A 193 -11.63 1.49 17.81
C HIS A 193 -11.31 0.46 18.91
N SER A 194 -10.72 -0.67 18.52
CA SER A 194 -10.43 -1.77 19.47
C SER A 194 -9.41 -1.38 20.52
N GLN A 195 -8.48 -0.49 20.18
CA GLN A 195 -7.40 -0.06 21.07
C GLN A 195 -7.68 1.28 21.79
N ALA A 196 -8.84 1.88 21.52
CA ALA A 196 -9.35 3.10 22.17
C ALA A 196 -8.36 4.29 22.16
N TYR A 197 -7.55 4.43 21.11
CA TYR A 197 -6.67 5.60 20.94
C TYR A 197 -7.48 6.90 20.81
N ARG A 198 -7.02 7.95 21.50
CA ARG A 198 -7.72 9.24 21.57
C ARG A 198 -7.01 10.37 20.83
N LYS A 199 -5.70 10.24 20.60
CA LYS A 199 -4.84 11.27 20.02
C LYS A 199 -4.01 10.68 18.88
N THR A 200 -4.67 10.31 17.80
CA THR A 200 -4.03 9.72 16.65
C THR A 200 -3.39 10.79 15.77
N LEU A 201 -2.09 10.70 15.51
CA LEU A 201 -1.42 11.45 14.46
C LEU A 201 -1.66 10.74 13.12
N LEU A 202 -2.49 11.33 12.26
CA LEU A 202 -2.83 10.77 10.95
C LEU A 202 -1.82 11.22 9.91
N LEU A 203 -0.98 10.31 9.43
CA LEU A 203 0.02 10.56 8.41
C LEU A 203 -0.43 9.97 7.08
N THR A 204 -0.66 10.83 6.07
CA THR A 204 -1.15 10.42 4.75
C THR A 204 -0.42 11.17 3.64
N THR A 205 -0.59 10.70 2.39
CA THR A 205 -0.22 11.49 1.22
C THR A 205 -1.16 12.69 1.05
N GLU A 206 -0.71 13.74 0.37
CA GLU A 206 -1.56 14.90 0.04
C GLU A 206 -2.80 14.48 -0.76
N GLY A 207 -2.65 13.50 -1.68
CA GLY A 207 -3.80 12.95 -2.42
C GLY A 207 -4.81 12.26 -1.50
N ALA A 208 -4.35 11.40 -0.58
CA ALA A 208 -5.23 10.73 0.38
C ALA A 208 -5.91 11.74 1.33
N ARG A 209 -5.19 12.79 1.74
CA ARG A 209 -5.74 13.88 2.54
C ARG A 209 -6.81 14.67 1.76
N ALA A 210 -6.49 15.13 0.55
CA ALA A 210 -7.43 15.86 -0.30
C ALA A 210 -8.68 15.04 -0.61
N GLY A 211 -8.51 13.74 -0.89
CA GLY A 211 -9.59 12.78 -1.10
C GLY A 211 -10.31 12.33 0.17
N ARG A 212 -9.89 12.80 1.36
CA ARG A 212 -10.47 12.44 2.66
C ARG A 212 -10.54 10.94 2.91
N VAL A 213 -9.56 10.17 2.41
CA VAL A 213 -9.55 8.70 2.42
C VAL A 213 -9.71 8.13 3.83
N PHE A 214 -9.05 8.72 4.82
CA PHE A 214 -9.17 8.34 6.23
C PHE A 214 -10.03 9.31 7.05
N SER A 215 -9.88 10.62 6.80
CA SER A 215 -10.53 11.61 7.65
C SER A 215 -12.06 11.54 7.63
N ALA A 216 -12.68 11.20 6.49
CA ALA A 216 -14.13 11.02 6.45
C ALA A 216 -14.58 9.77 7.23
N PRO A 217 -14.06 8.56 7.01
CA PRO A 217 -14.40 7.37 7.81
C PRO A 217 -14.11 7.54 9.32
N PHE A 218 -13.05 8.26 9.67
CA PHE A 218 -12.73 8.50 11.09
C PHE A 218 -13.73 9.43 11.76
N LEU A 219 -14.17 10.49 11.08
CA LEU A 219 -15.23 11.37 11.58
C LEU A 219 -16.54 10.61 11.75
N ASP A 220 -16.90 9.79 10.76
CA ASP A 220 -18.12 8.97 10.80
C ASP A 220 -18.08 7.95 11.95
N ALA A 221 -16.89 7.42 12.27
CA ALA A 221 -16.66 6.49 13.36
C ALA A 221 -16.40 7.16 14.72
N GLY A 222 -16.37 8.50 14.80
CA GLY A 222 -16.09 9.22 16.05
C GLY A 222 -14.63 9.09 16.54
N ILE A 223 -13.69 8.76 15.65
CA ILE A 223 -12.26 8.61 15.97
C ILE A 223 -11.60 9.99 15.97
N GLY A 224 -10.97 10.35 17.11
CA GLY A 224 -10.18 11.57 17.23
C GLY A 224 -8.83 11.44 16.51
N PHE A 225 -8.54 12.38 15.60
CA PHE A 225 -7.26 12.41 14.89
C PHE A 225 -6.77 13.84 14.67
N GLN A 226 -5.50 13.96 14.37
CA GLN A 226 -4.86 15.20 13.96
C GLN A 226 -3.98 14.97 12.75
N GLU A 227 -4.14 15.79 11.72
CA GLU A 227 -3.25 15.84 10.57
C GLU A 227 -2.12 16.87 10.78
N PRO A 228 -0.94 16.65 10.16
CA PRO A 228 0.12 17.65 10.12
C PRO A 228 -0.35 18.96 9.46
N SER A 229 0.31 20.08 9.78
CA SER A 229 0.10 21.32 9.05
C SER A 229 0.41 21.13 7.55
N PRO A 230 -0.10 22.03 6.66
CA PRO A 230 0.21 21.93 5.23
C PRO A 230 1.73 21.93 4.93
N GLU A 231 2.51 22.67 5.71
CA GLU A 231 3.98 22.69 5.57
C GLU A 231 4.59 21.34 5.92
N LEU A 232 4.20 20.77 7.06
CA LEU A 232 4.67 19.45 7.51
C LEU A 232 4.18 18.33 6.58
N SER A 233 2.95 18.45 6.03
CA SER A 233 2.46 17.50 5.04
C SER A 233 3.34 17.49 3.78
N ARG A 234 3.78 18.67 3.29
CA ARG A 234 4.73 18.73 2.16
C ARG A 234 6.08 18.11 2.50
N LEU A 235 6.57 18.31 3.73
CA LEU A 235 7.82 17.67 4.16
C LEU A 235 7.69 16.15 4.22
N LEU A 236 6.58 15.64 4.75
CA LEU A 236 6.27 14.21 4.75
C LEU A 236 6.17 13.65 3.31
N MET A 237 5.53 14.39 2.39
CA MET A 237 5.48 13.99 0.97
C MET A 237 6.86 13.87 0.36
N ARG A 238 7.78 14.79 0.69
CA ARG A 238 9.17 14.69 0.23
C ARG A 238 9.87 13.46 0.80
N ALA A 239 9.68 13.15 2.08
CA ALA A 239 10.23 11.92 2.67
C ALA A 239 9.71 10.66 1.97
N ILE A 240 8.42 10.63 1.61
CA ILE A 240 7.81 9.52 0.87
C ILE A 240 8.36 9.44 -0.56
N PHE A 241 8.32 10.53 -1.33
CA PHE A 241 8.62 10.50 -2.78
C PHE A 241 10.11 10.57 -3.08
N GLU A 242 10.86 11.52 -2.45
CA GLU A 242 12.32 11.65 -2.65
C GLU A 242 13.10 10.56 -1.91
N GLY A 243 12.53 10.01 -0.83
CA GLY A 243 13.12 8.95 -0.01
C GLY A 243 12.67 7.57 -0.44
N VAL A 244 11.56 7.09 0.15
CA VAL A 244 11.16 5.68 0.04
C VAL A 244 10.79 5.27 -1.38
N LYS A 245 9.96 6.05 -2.09
CA LYS A 245 9.56 5.73 -3.46
C LYS A 245 10.71 5.84 -4.47
N SER A 246 11.67 6.72 -4.20
CA SER A 246 12.92 6.79 -4.95
C SER A 246 13.96 5.79 -4.50
N LEU A 247 13.65 4.92 -3.53
CA LEU A 247 14.54 3.91 -2.96
C LEU A 247 15.86 4.52 -2.43
N ASP A 248 15.77 5.71 -1.81
CA ASP A 248 16.86 6.44 -1.19
C ASP A 248 16.65 6.49 0.33
N SER A 249 17.14 5.46 1.02
CA SER A 249 16.98 5.33 2.48
C SER A 249 17.63 6.48 3.25
N ARG A 250 18.76 7.02 2.74
CA ARG A 250 19.42 8.17 3.38
C ARG A 250 18.52 9.40 3.33
N ARG A 251 17.93 9.66 2.17
CA ARG A 251 17.02 10.79 1.98
C ARG A 251 15.72 10.61 2.76
N ALA A 252 15.22 9.37 2.85
CA ALA A 252 14.06 9.04 3.68
C ALA A 252 14.31 9.34 5.17
N VAL A 253 15.50 8.98 5.69
CA VAL A 253 15.90 9.28 7.07
C VAL A 253 16.04 10.79 7.29
N GLU A 254 16.76 11.50 6.43
CA GLU A 254 16.99 12.95 6.55
C GLU A 254 15.66 13.73 6.64
N LEU A 255 14.77 13.52 5.67
CA LEU A 255 13.51 14.24 5.60
C LEU A 255 12.48 13.76 6.65
N GLY A 256 12.49 12.47 6.94
CA GLY A 256 11.62 11.88 7.96
C GLY A 256 12.00 12.35 9.37
N ASP A 257 13.29 12.43 9.67
CA ASP A 257 13.77 12.94 10.97
C ASP A 257 13.44 14.42 11.14
N GLU A 258 13.68 15.25 10.12
CA GLU A 258 13.26 16.66 10.11
C GLU A 258 11.75 16.78 10.36
N PHE A 259 10.94 15.93 9.72
CA PHE A 259 9.49 15.94 9.91
C PHE A 259 9.10 15.65 11.36
N PHE A 260 9.62 14.56 11.95
CA PHE A 260 9.28 14.17 13.31
C PHE A 260 9.83 15.14 14.35
N GLU A 261 11.03 15.68 14.17
CA GLU A 261 11.58 16.73 15.05
C GLU A 261 10.65 17.95 15.10
N ARG A 262 10.12 18.38 13.94
CA ARG A 262 9.16 19.51 13.88
C ARG A 262 7.80 19.13 14.49
N ILE A 263 7.31 17.91 14.32
CA ILE A 263 6.10 17.41 15.01
C ILE A 263 6.29 17.47 16.51
N LEU A 264 7.42 16.97 17.02
CA LEU A 264 7.73 16.96 18.46
C LEU A 264 7.94 18.34 19.04
N ALA A 265 8.43 19.31 18.24
CA ALA A 265 8.56 20.69 18.64
C ALA A 265 7.21 21.39 18.88
N THR A 266 6.10 20.85 18.37
CA THR A 266 4.76 21.40 18.65
C THR A 266 4.31 21.19 20.11
N GLY A 267 5.01 20.35 20.88
CA GLY A 267 4.66 20.00 22.25
C GLY A 267 3.38 19.15 22.39
N ARG A 268 2.85 18.65 21.29
CA ARG A 268 1.64 17.81 21.29
C ARG A 268 2.00 16.37 21.60
N ASN A 269 1.17 15.71 22.40
CA ASN A 269 1.32 14.32 22.73
C ASN A 269 0.37 13.48 21.86
N TYR A 270 0.88 12.40 21.32
CA TYR A 270 0.14 11.40 20.55
C TYR A 270 0.25 10.05 21.24
N ASP A 271 -0.84 9.31 21.29
CA ASP A 271 -0.89 7.93 21.78
C ASP A 271 -0.75 6.91 20.63
N CYS A 272 -1.02 7.37 19.40
CA CYS A 272 -0.92 6.57 18.20
C CYS A 272 -0.46 7.39 16.98
N VAL A 273 0.32 6.77 16.11
CA VAL A 273 0.60 7.22 14.74
C VAL A 273 -0.10 6.27 13.78
N LEU A 274 -1.04 6.78 12.97
CA LEU A 274 -1.57 6.01 11.85
C LEU A 274 -0.70 6.22 10.62
N ALA A 275 -0.13 5.14 10.11
CA ALA A 275 0.68 5.12 8.89
C ALA A 275 -0.22 5.03 7.64
N GLY A 276 -0.97 6.09 7.34
CA GLY A 276 -1.94 6.16 6.24
C GLY A 276 -1.33 6.27 4.84
N CYS A 277 -0.06 5.91 4.70
CA CYS A 277 0.63 5.62 3.44
C CYS A 277 1.50 4.39 3.66
N THR A 278 1.52 3.47 2.71
CA THR A 278 2.23 2.18 2.82
C THR A 278 3.75 2.31 2.88
N GLU A 279 4.30 3.45 2.55
CA GLU A 279 5.72 3.78 2.68
C GLU A 279 6.11 4.30 4.09
N ILE A 280 5.16 4.78 4.88
CA ILE A 280 5.42 5.35 6.21
C ILE A 280 5.95 4.31 7.22
N PRO A 281 5.44 3.07 7.30
CA PRO A 281 6.00 2.07 8.19
C PRO A 281 7.49 1.83 7.94
N HIS A 282 7.90 1.77 6.68
CA HIS A 282 9.32 1.63 6.32
C HIS A 282 10.14 2.86 6.73
N THR A 283 9.62 4.07 6.55
CA THR A 283 10.26 5.30 7.04
C THR A 283 10.44 5.25 8.56
N ILE A 284 9.41 4.82 9.30
CA ILE A 284 9.46 4.70 10.76
C ILE A 284 10.54 3.68 11.19
N ASP A 285 10.63 2.54 10.51
CA ASP A 285 11.64 1.53 10.82
C ASP A 285 13.07 2.06 10.57
N LEU A 286 13.29 2.79 9.49
CA LEU A 286 14.55 3.48 9.22
C LEU A 286 14.88 4.51 10.30
N LEU A 287 13.89 5.29 10.74
CA LEU A 287 14.08 6.34 11.77
C LEU A 287 14.34 5.77 13.17
N ARG A 288 13.77 4.61 13.50
CA ARG A 288 14.08 3.89 14.73
C ARG A 288 15.54 3.48 14.80
N LEU A 289 16.16 3.17 13.64
CA LEU A 289 17.53 2.70 13.54
C LEU A 289 18.54 3.84 13.34
N HIS A 290 18.17 4.88 12.60
CA HIS A 290 19.09 5.87 12.06
C HIS A 290 18.66 7.33 12.29
N GLY A 291 17.48 7.58 12.85
CA GLY A 291 17.01 8.92 13.19
C GLY A 291 17.71 9.53 14.40
N SER A 292 17.41 10.78 14.69
CA SER A 292 17.89 11.44 15.91
C SER A 292 17.42 10.69 17.16
N PRO A 293 18.15 10.77 18.28
CA PRO A 293 17.76 10.10 19.53
C PRO A 293 16.35 10.45 19.98
N ARG A 294 15.90 11.68 19.72
CA ARG A 294 14.57 12.16 20.08
C ARG A 294 13.49 11.51 19.22
N THR A 295 13.67 11.49 17.90
CA THR A 295 12.76 10.82 16.96
C THR A 295 12.70 9.32 17.21
N ALA A 296 13.85 8.67 17.33
CA ALA A 296 13.92 7.23 17.59
C ALA A 296 13.23 6.84 18.91
N SER A 297 13.45 7.63 19.98
CA SER A 297 12.79 7.41 21.27
C SER A 297 11.26 7.56 21.16
N PHE A 298 10.76 8.61 20.52
CA PHE A 298 9.34 8.81 20.30
C PHE A 298 8.73 7.64 19.52
N LEU A 299 9.31 7.28 18.38
CA LEU A 299 8.80 6.23 17.50
C LEU A 299 8.88 4.81 18.11
N SER A 300 9.74 4.61 19.12
CA SER A 300 9.82 3.37 19.87
C SER A 300 8.76 3.26 20.98
N GLN A 301 8.19 4.37 21.42
CA GLN A 301 7.23 4.43 22.52
C GLN A 301 5.80 4.61 22.05
N VAL A 302 5.58 5.34 20.95
CA VAL A 302 4.25 5.56 20.39
C VAL A 302 3.75 4.32 19.67
N ALA A 303 2.46 4.00 19.82
CA ALA A 303 1.83 2.95 19.01
C ALA A 303 1.82 3.36 17.54
N VAL A 304 2.09 2.42 16.64
CA VAL A 304 1.99 2.62 15.19
C VAL A 304 0.96 1.67 14.64
N VAL A 305 -0.12 2.20 14.06
CA VAL A 305 -1.11 1.43 13.32
C VAL A 305 -0.77 1.50 11.84
N ASP A 306 -0.44 0.36 11.26
CA ASP A 306 -0.23 0.17 9.82
C ASP A 306 -1.48 -0.47 9.21
N PRO A 307 -2.29 0.27 8.41
CA PRO A 307 -3.52 -0.27 7.82
C PRO A 307 -3.30 -1.54 6.99
N LEU A 308 -2.12 -1.68 6.37
CA LEU A 308 -1.78 -2.86 5.59
C LEU A 308 -1.56 -4.09 6.50
N GLU A 309 -0.87 -3.93 7.61
CA GLU A 309 -0.67 -5.00 8.59
C GLU A 309 -2.00 -5.43 9.24
N GLU A 310 -2.86 -4.47 9.56
CA GLU A 310 -4.20 -4.74 10.08
C GLU A 310 -5.06 -5.51 9.05
N ALA A 311 -4.97 -5.13 7.77
CA ALA A 311 -5.67 -5.84 6.70
C ALA A 311 -5.12 -7.27 6.51
N LEU A 312 -3.81 -7.48 6.62
CA LEU A 312 -3.20 -8.82 6.61
C LEU A 312 -3.67 -9.68 7.78
N CYS A 313 -3.92 -9.10 8.96
CA CYS A 313 -4.48 -9.84 10.09
C CYS A 313 -5.91 -10.33 9.84
N ARG A 314 -6.68 -9.65 9.01
CA ARG A 314 -8.10 -9.90 8.70
C ARG A 314 -8.32 -10.73 7.44
N ALA A 315 -7.33 -10.73 6.56
CA ALA A 315 -7.37 -11.47 5.30
C ALA A 315 -7.16 -13.02 5.52
#